data_9a22695db6d8e97edb0c42665817b52c
#
_entry.id   9a22695db6d8e97edb0c42665817b52c
#
_cell.length_a   1.000
_cell.length_b   1.000
_cell.length_c   1.000
_cell.angle_alpha   90.00
_cell.angle_beta   90.00
_cell.angle_gamma   90.00
#
_symmetry.space_group_name_H-M   'P 1'
#
loop_
_entity.id
_entity.type
_entity.pdbx_description
1 polymer ?
#
loop_
_entity_poly.entity_id
_entity_poly.type
_entity_poly.pdbx_seq_one_letter_code
_entity_poly.pdbx_strand_id
1 'polypeptide(L)'
;MEYKKFIGLNDDTIKIRTSVFIDEQGFKDEFDEIDKTCSHIVLYDNEKPIATCRYFREGENYHIGRVAIIKEYRGKHLGNKIMQIAETEIRGKCKESKCVIEVSAQVRVSEFYEKLEYNAVGNIYFDEYCEHIKMVKEL
;
A
#
# COMPACT_ATOMS: atom_id res chain seq x y z
N MET A 1 13.37 -3.56 12.88
CA MET A 1 13.33 -3.48 11.41
C MET A 1 13.44 -2.04 10.96
N GLU A 2 14.19 -1.82 9.92
CA GLU A 2 14.35 -0.49 9.34
C GLU A 2 13.45 -0.33 8.12
N TYR A 3 13.14 0.92 7.79
CA TYR A 3 12.47 1.20 6.51
C TYR A 3 13.22 2.29 5.76
N LYS A 4 13.04 2.29 4.44
CA LYS A 4 13.55 3.34 3.56
C LYS A 4 12.41 3.86 2.69
N LYS A 5 12.51 5.13 2.34
CA LYS A 5 11.58 5.78 1.41
C LYS A 5 12.30 6.12 0.13
N PHE A 6 11.68 5.78 -0.98
CA PHE A 6 12.21 6.06 -2.32
C PHE A 6 11.19 6.87 -3.10
N ILE A 7 11.67 7.80 -3.91
CA ILE A 7 10.84 8.49 -4.88
C ILE A 7 11.07 7.79 -6.23
N GLY A 8 10.01 7.26 -6.81
CA GLY A 8 10.10 6.45 -8.02
C GLY A 8 10.44 5.00 -7.74
N LEU A 9 10.39 4.17 -8.78
CA LEU A 9 10.64 2.73 -8.65
C LEU A 9 12.10 2.45 -8.27
N ASN A 10 12.27 1.41 -7.49
CA ASN A 10 13.58 0.90 -7.09
C ASN A 10 13.55 -0.63 -7.13
N ASP A 11 14.74 -1.24 -7.15
CA ASP A 11 14.85 -2.69 -7.32
C ASP A 11 14.17 -3.49 -6.22
N ASP A 12 14.22 -3.03 -4.98
CA ASP A 12 13.63 -3.74 -3.85
C ASP A 12 12.10 -3.75 -3.93
N THR A 13 11.50 -2.61 -4.27
CA THR A 13 10.05 -2.51 -4.49
C THR A 13 9.62 -3.42 -5.64
N ILE A 14 10.34 -3.40 -6.76
CA ILE A 14 10.04 -4.22 -7.92
C ILE A 14 10.09 -5.71 -7.53
N LYS A 15 11.11 -6.12 -6.80
CA LYS A 15 11.28 -7.51 -6.38
C LYS A 15 10.10 -7.99 -5.52
N ILE A 16 9.71 -7.21 -4.51
CA ILE A 16 8.61 -7.58 -3.63
C ILE A 16 7.30 -7.65 -4.42
N ARG A 17 7.00 -6.62 -5.20
CA ARG A 17 5.73 -6.53 -5.94
C ARG A 17 5.63 -7.59 -7.02
N THR A 18 6.71 -7.92 -7.69
CA THR A 18 6.74 -9.00 -8.66
C THR A 18 6.42 -10.33 -7.97
N SER A 19 7.06 -10.61 -6.85
CA SER A 19 6.83 -11.85 -6.10
C SER A 19 5.37 -11.98 -5.63
N VAL A 20 4.80 -10.91 -5.07
CA VAL A 20 3.48 -10.96 -4.45
C VAL A 20 2.35 -10.81 -5.48
N PHE A 21 2.42 -9.79 -6.33
CA PHE A 21 1.28 -9.48 -7.19
C PHE A 21 1.31 -10.24 -8.52
N ILE A 22 2.48 -10.44 -9.08
CA ILE A 22 2.60 -11.15 -10.36
C ILE A 22 2.71 -12.65 -10.14
N ASP A 23 3.71 -13.08 -9.40
CA ASP A 23 3.99 -14.52 -9.24
C ASP A 23 2.94 -15.24 -8.41
N GLU A 24 2.55 -14.69 -7.26
CA GLU A 24 1.54 -15.33 -6.41
C GLU A 24 0.12 -15.07 -6.88
N GLN A 25 -0.23 -13.81 -7.22
CA GLN A 25 -1.62 -13.40 -7.48
C GLN A 25 -1.99 -13.35 -8.95
N GLY A 26 -1.01 -13.35 -9.85
CA GLY A 26 -1.27 -13.43 -11.30
C GLY A 26 -1.71 -12.12 -11.96
N PHE A 27 -1.47 -10.97 -11.33
CA PHE A 27 -1.73 -9.70 -11.99
C PHE A 27 -0.76 -9.49 -13.15
N LYS A 28 -1.24 -8.87 -14.24
CA LYS A 28 -0.45 -8.64 -15.45
C LYS A 28 0.11 -7.22 -15.51
N ASP A 29 -0.70 -6.24 -15.12
CA ASP A 29 -0.36 -4.82 -15.23
C ASP A 29 -0.06 -4.24 -13.85
N GLU A 30 0.98 -4.76 -13.20
CA GLU A 30 1.31 -4.39 -11.83
C GLU A 30 1.94 -3.00 -11.72
N PHE A 31 2.82 -2.63 -12.64
CA PHE A 31 3.54 -1.36 -12.60
C PHE A 31 2.86 -0.34 -13.50
N ASP A 32 2.79 0.92 -13.05
CA ASP A 32 2.07 1.97 -13.77
C ASP A 32 2.83 3.31 -13.75
N GLU A 33 2.25 4.34 -14.38
CA GLU A 33 2.88 5.66 -14.46
C GLU A 33 3.03 6.34 -13.09
N ILE A 34 2.12 6.07 -12.16
CA ILE A 34 2.20 6.63 -10.80
C ILE A 34 3.48 6.20 -10.12
N ASP A 35 3.94 4.98 -10.39
CA ASP A 35 5.15 4.43 -9.79
C ASP A 35 6.39 5.27 -10.04
N LYS A 36 6.42 6.01 -11.13
CA LYS A 36 7.61 6.80 -11.52
C LYS A 36 7.85 8.01 -10.62
N THR A 37 6.80 8.51 -9.99
CA THR A 37 6.87 9.78 -9.24
C THR A 37 6.41 9.68 -7.80
N CYS A 38 5.70 8.62 -7.42
CA CYS A 38 5.18 8.49 -6.06
C CYS A 38 6.26 8.03 -5.06
N SER A 39 5.89 8.06 -3.79
CA SER A 39 6.76 7.57 -2.72
C SER A 39 6.53 6.07 -2.52
N HIS A 40 7.62 5.33 -2.41
CA HIS A 40 7.62 3.91 -2.10
C HIS A 40 8.31 3.70 -0.76
N ILE A 41 7.69 2.93 0.13
CA ILE A 41 8.27 2.54 1.40
C ILE A 41 8.67 1.08 1.30
N VAL A 42 9.87 0.76 1.73
CA VAL A 42 10.35 -0.63 1.82
C VAL A 42 10.79 -0.90 3.24
N LEU A 43 10.27 -1.97 3.80
CA LEU A 43 10.62 -2.44 5.13
C LEU A 43 11.66 -3.56 5.01
N TYR A 44 12.68 -3.51 5.85
CA TYR A 44 13.79 -4.43 5.80
C TYR A 44 13.93 -5.23 7.09
N ASP A 45 14.19 -6.51 6.96
CA ASP A 45 14.69 -7.35 8.06
C ASP A 45 16.20 -7.52 7.82
N ASN A 46 16.99 -6.78 8.61
CA ASN A 46 18.40 -6.56 8.32
C ASN A 46 18.54 -5.94 6.92
N GLU A 47 19.13 -6.61 5.96
CA GLU A 47 19.27 -6.07 4.60
C GLU A 47 18.26 -6.67 3.62
N LYS A 48 17.38 -7.55 4.11
CA LYS A 48 16.40 -8.22 3.25
C LYS A 48 15.11 -7.37 3.12
N PRO A 49 14.73 -6.98 1.90
CA PRO A 49 13.47 -6.29 1.70
C PRO A 49 12.30 -7.28 1.86
N ILE A 50 11.36 -6.97 2.75
CA ILE A 50 10.30 -7.91 3.14
C ILE A 50 8.89 -7.39 2.94
N ALA A 51 8.71 -6.07 2.85
CA ALA A 51 7.39 -5.48 2.68
C ALA A 51 7.51 -4.15 1.96
N THR A 52 6.47 -3.76 1.26
CA THR A 52 6.43 -2.46 0.57
C THR A 52 5.01 -1.92 0.53
N CYS A 53 4.90 -0.61 0.36
CA CYS A 53 3.69 0.06 -0.07
C CYS A 53 4.09 1.31 -0.83
N ARG A 54 3.13 1.91 -1.54
CA ARG A 54 3.34 3.23 -2.14
C ARG A 54 2.27 4.19 -1.63
N TYR A 55 2.59 5.47 -1.64
CA TYR A 55 1.58 6.49 -1.39
C TYR A 55 1.81 7.70 -2.29
N PHE A 56 0.72 8.40 -2.58
CA PHE A 56 0.76 9.60 -3.41
C PHE A 56 -0.46 10.46 -3.08
N ARG A 57 -0.36 11.73 -3.45
CA ARG A 57 -1.46 12.67 -3.30
C ARG A 57 -2.23 12.77 -4.62
N GLU A 58 -3.55 12.80 -4.52
CA GLU A 58 -4.43 13.05 -5.66
C GLU A 58 -5.51 14.04 -5.20
N GLY A 59 -5.45 15.28 -5.73
CA GLY A 59 -6.31 16.34 -5.27
C GLY A 59 -6.02 16.68 -3.81
N GLU A 60 -7.03 16.60 -2.96
CA GLU A 60 -6.90 16.88 -1.53
C GLU A 60 -6.66 15.61 -0.70
N ASN A 61 -6.81 14.45 -1.31
CA ASN A 61 -6.70 13.17 -0.63
C ASN A 61 -5.36 12.50 -0.94
N TYR A 62 -4.97 11.59 -0.05
CA TYR A 62 -3.83 10.72 -0.25
C TYR A 62 -4.28 9.30 -0.52
N HIS A 63 -3.48 8.56 -1.26
CA HIS A 63 -3.73 7.15 -1.56
C HIS A 63 -2.56 6.33 -1.02
N ILE A 64 -2.89 5.20 -0.38
CA ILE A 64 -1.92 4.16 -0.07
C ILE A 64 -2.31 2.94 -0.89
N GLY A 65 -1.36 2.33 -1.54
CA GLY A 65 -1.62 1.15 -2.34
C GLY A 65 -0.40 0.26 -2.48
N ARG A 66 -0.57 -0.81 -3.25
CA ARG A 66 0.50 -1.78 -3.50
C ARG A 66 1.13 -2.28 -2.21
N VAL A 67 0.28 -2.52 -1.19
CA VAL A 67 0.72 -3.07 0.10
C VAL A 67 1.02 -4.55 -0.11
N ALA A 68 2.26 -4.93 0.12
CA ALA A 68 2.70 -6.30 -0.11
C ALA A 68 3.69 -6.75 0.95
N ILE A 69 3.47 -7.96 1.48
CA ILE A 69 4.36 -8.62 2.42
C ILE A 69 4.79 -9.93 1.77
N ILE A 70 6.08 -10.21 1.72
CA ILE A 70 6.52 -11.49 1.16
C ILE A 70 6.02 -12.64 2.02
N LYS A 71 5.78 -13.78 1.38
CA LYS A 71 5.07 -14.92 1.97
C LYS A 71 5.67 -15.36 3.33
N GLU A 72 6.98 -15.44 3.42
CA GLU A 72 7.67 -15.93 4.62
C GLU A 72 7.50 -15.03 5.84
N TYR A 73 7.08 -13.78 5.64
CA TYR A 73 6.94 -12.79 6.70
C TYR A 73 5.49 -12.46 7.04
N ARG A 74 4.53 -13.19 6.49
CA ARG A 74 3.10 -12.99 6.79
C ARG A 74 2.76 -13.53 8.16
N GLY A 75 1.68 -13.00 8.76
CA GLY A 75 1.24 -13.41 10.09
C GLY A 75 2.02 -12.81 11.24
N LYS A 76 2.81 -11.77 10.98
CA LYS A 76 3.65 -11.10 11.97
C LYS A 76 3.28 -9.62 12.17
N HIS A 77 2.07 -9.25 11.76
CA HIS A 77 1.56 -7.87 11.85
C HIS A 77 2.39 -6.83 11.09
N LEU A 78 3.13 -7.25 10.06
CA LEU A 78 3.95 -6.33 9.28
C LEU A 78 3.12 -5.46 8.34
N GLY A 79 1.94 -5.94 7.93
CA GLY A 79 0.98 -5.11 7.20
C GLY A 79 0.53 -3.91 8.02
N ASN A 80 0.22 -4.14 9.30
CA ASN A 80 -0.11 -3.05 10.23
C ASN A 80 1.04 -2.07 10.32
N LYS A 81 2.26 -2.58 10.46
CA LYS A 81 3.45 -1.74 10.62
C LYS A 81 3.68 -0.86 9.41
N ILE A 82 3.62 -1.42 8.20
CA ILE A 82 3.88 -0.64 6.98
C ILE A 82 2.78 0.39 6.74
N MET A 83 1.53 0.07 7.05
CA MET A 83 0.44 1.03 6.97
C MET A 83 0.64 2.20 7.95
N GLN A 84 1.06 1.91 9.18
CA GLN A 84 1.35 2.94 10.18
C GLN A 84 2.48 3.85 9.73
N ILE A 85 3.52 3.30 9.11
CA ILE A 85 4.64 4.09 8.58
C ILE A 85 4.12 5.04 7.50
N ALA A 86 3.33 4.52 6.55
CA ALA A 86 2.76 5.34 5.48
C ALA A 86 1.85 6.44 6.01
N GLU A 87 1.00 6.13 6.99
CA GLU A 87 0.10 7.12 7.59
C GLU A 87 0.90 8.21 8.31
N THR A 88 1.97 7.85 8.99
CA THR A 88 2.83 8.83 9.68
C THR A 88 3.52 9.75 8.67
N GLU A 89 4.01 9.18 7.57
CA GLU A 89 4.63 9.96 6.49
C GLU A 89 3.63 10.94 5.87
N ILE A 90 2.41 10.47 5.62
CA ILE A 90 1.34 11.31 5.05
C ILE A 90 0.94 12.40 6.02
N ARG A 91 0.78 12.09 7.29
CA ARG A 91 0.42 13.08 8.31
C ARG A 91 1.43 14.21 8.37
N GLY A 92 2.72 13.90 8.24
CA GLY A 92 3.78 14.90 8.22
C GLY A 92 3.75 15.82 7.01
N LYS A 93 3.14 15.37 5.91
CA LYS A 93 3.04 16.14 4.66
C LYS A 93 1.69 16.85 4.47
N CYS A 94 0.66 16.35 5.14
CA CYS A 94 -0.70 16.86 4.98
C CYS A 94 -0.86 18.17 5.75
N LYS A 95 -1.20 19.24 5.03
CA LYS A 95 -1.35 20.58 5.61
C LYS A 95 -2.80 21.02 5.70
N GLU A 96 -3.70 20.22 5.18
CA GLU A 96 -5.14 20.47 5.25
C GLU A 96 -5.65 20.16 6.66
N SER A 97 -6.77 20.80 7.05
CA SER A 97 -7.41 20.55 8.34
C SER A 97 -7.91 19.11 8.45
N LYS A 98 -8.26 18.52 7.33
CA LYS A 98 -8.62 17.10 7.23
C LYS A 98 -7.63 16.39 6.32
N CYS A 99 -7.16 15.25 6.79
CA CYS A 99 -6.26 14.42 6.01
C CYS A 99 -6.95 13.09 5.75
N VAL A 100 -7.37 12.86 4.52
CA VAL A 100 -8.13 11.66 4.13
C VAL A 100 -7.25 10.75 3.32
N ILE A 101 -7.22 9.48 3.70
CA ILE A 101 -6.49 8.45 2.98
C ILE A 101 -7.49 7.50 2.33
N GLU A 102 -7.28 7.19 1.06
CA GLU A 102 -8.03 6.20 0.31
C GLU A 102 -7.14 4.99 0.03
N VAL A 103 -7.74 3.81 0.12
CA VAL A 103 -7.11 2.58 -0.34
C VAL A 103 -8.07 1.86 -1.29
N SER A 104 -7.52 1.20 -2.30
CA SER A 104 -8.27 0.29 -3.17
C SER A 104 -7.99 -1.12 -2.64
N ALA A 105 -8.88 -1.60 -1.78
CA ALA A 105 -8.68 -2.85 -1.06
C ALA A 105 -9.21 -4.04 -1.85
N GLN A 106 -8.43 -5.10 -1.94
CA GLN A 106 -8.97 -6.38 -2.40
C GLN A 106 -10.04 -6.81 -1.39
N VAL A 107 -11.22 -7.17 -1.87
CA VAL A 107 -12.37 -7.46 -1.01
C VAL A 107 -12.05 -8.57 0.00
N ARG A 108 -11.29 -9.58 -0.40
CA ARG A 108 -10.92 -10.71 0.47
C ARG A 108 -10.08 -10.31 1.69
N VAL A 109 -9.45 -9.13 1.67
CA VAL A 109 -8.65 -8.62 2.79
C VAL A 109 -9.21 -7.31 3.35
N SER A 110 -10.45 -6.97 3.04
CA SER A 110 -11.06 -5.72 3.52
C SER A 110 -11.10 -5.64 5.03
N GLU A 111 -11.26 -6.78 5.72
CA GLU A 111 -11.28 -6.82 7.17
C GLU A 111 -9.96 -6.33 7.80
N PHE A 112 -8.83 -6.57 7.14
CA PHE A 112 -7.54 -6.03 7.55
C PHE A 112 -7.59 -4.51 7.63
N TYR A 113 -8.16 -3.87 6.60
CA TYR A 113 -8.27 -2.41 6.58
C TYR A 113 -9.33 -1.89 7.55
N GLU A 114 -10.42 -2.63 7.76
CA GLU A 114 -11.43 -2.25 8.75
C GLU A 114 -10.83 -2.18 10.15
N LYS A 115 -9.95 -3.11 10.50
CA LYS A 115 -9.25 -3.09 11.79
C LYS A 115 -8.30 -1.91 11.94
N LEU A 116 -7.86 -1.32 10.84
CA LEU A 116 -7.06 -0.10 10.82
C LEU A 116 -7.92 1.16 10.75
N GLU A 117 -9.23 1.00 10.88
CA GLU A 117 -10.24 2.09 10.92
C GLU A 117 -10.52 2.69 9.54
N TYR A 118 -10.34 1.90 8.47
CA TYR A 118 -10.80 2.28 7.14
C TYR A 118 -12.24 1.81 6.96
N ASN A 119 -13.04 2.64 6.29
CA ASN A 119 -14.45 2.34 6.03
C ASN A 119 -14.70 2.20 4.54
N ALA A 120 -15.43 1.16 4.15
CA ALA A 120 -15.76 0.91 2.76
C ALA A 120 -16.72 1.97 2.23
N VAL A 121 -16.49 2.42 1.00
CA VAL A 121 -17.29 3.43 0.32
C VAL A 121 -17.57 2.98 -1.11
N GLY A 122 -18.84 3.01 -1.50
CA GLY A 122 -19.25 2.70 -2.87
C GLY A 122 -19.37 1.22 -3.14
N ASN A 123 -19.32 0.87 -4.40
CA ASN A 123 -19.56 -0.49 -4.88
C ASN A 123 -18.26 -1.25 -5.14
N ILE A 124 -18.37 -2.58 -5.13
CA ILE A 124 -17.27 -3.45 -5.54
C ILE A 124 -17.00 -3.23 -7.04
N TYR A 125 -15.73 -3.20 -7.40
CA TYR A 125 -15.29 -3.11 -8.78
C TYR A 125 -14.15 -4.11 -9.02
N PHE A 126 -13.86 -4.38 -10.28
CA PHE A 126 -12.81 -5.32 -10.63
C PHE A 126 -11.56 -4.58 -11.08
N ASP A 127 -10.40 -5.00 -10.55
CA ASP A 127 -9.10 -4.69 -11.10
C ASP A 127 -8.54 -6.02 -11.63
N GLU A 128 -8.46 -6.14 -12.95
CA GLU A 128 -8.23 -7.40 -13.65
C GLU A 128 -9.29 -8.43 -13.20
N TYR A 129 -8.89 -9.57 -12.64
CA TYR A 129 -9.84 -10.60 -12.20
C TYR A 129 -10.31 -10.41 -10.75
N CYS A 130 -9.69 -9.49 -10.02
CA CYS A 130 -9.81 -9.39 -8.58
C CYS A 130 -10.83 -8.34 -8.15
N GLU A 131 -11.74 -8.71 -7.26
CA GLU A 131 -12.71 -7.79 -6.68
C GLU A 131 -12.03 -6.82 -5.71
N HIS A 132 -12.31 -5.53 -5.87
CA HIS A 132 -11.80 -4.45 -5.02
C HIS A 132 -12.94 -3.59 -4.51
N ILE A 133 -12.68 -2.90 -3.41
CA ILE A 133 -13.57 -1.88 -2.88
C ILE A 133 -12.74 -0.71 -2.36
N LYS A 134 -13.22 0.51 -2.60
CA LYS A 134 -12.59 1.71 -2.06
C LYS A 134 -12.85 1.79 -0.56
N MET A 135 -11.81 2.07 0.22
CA MET A 135 -11.92 2.28 1.66
C MET A 135 -11.23 3.59 2.02
N VAL A 136 -11.77 4.29 3.01
CA VAL A 136 -11.27 5.62 3.40
C VAL A 136 -11.09 5.71 4.91
N LYS A 137 -10.12 6.53 5.29
CA LYS A 137 -9.84 6.85 6.69
C LYS A 137 -9.48 8.33 6.80
N GLU A 138 -10.04 9.01 7.79
CA GLU A 138 -9.64 10.37 8.14
C GLU A 138 -8.62 10.29 9.28
N LEU A 139 -7.45 10.89 9.06
CA LEU A 139 -6.39 10.89 10.08
C LEU A 139 -6.62 11.96 11.14
#